data_fecf8b32275f3c98a16d1a72a29b5210
#
_entry.id   fecf8b32275f3c98a16d1a72a29b5210
#
_cell.length_a   1.000
_cell.length_b   1.000
_cell.length_c   1.000
_cell.angle_alpha   90.00
_cell.angle_beta   90.00
_cell.angle_gamma   90.00
#
_symmetry.space_group_name_H-M   'P 1'
#
loop_
_entity.id
_entity.type
_entity.pdbx_description
1 polymer ?
#
loop_
_entity_poly.entity_id
_entity_poly.type
_entity_poly.pdbx_seq_one_letter_code
_entity_poly.pdbx_strand_id
1 'polypeptide(L)'
;MTKTFYVYLMTNRSRVVLYTGITNSLVRRVWEHQNGDIEGFTKKYRVNRLVYYENFDDPRNAISREKEIKGWRRGKKNALVETLNPKWTDLSPMLFQGMRGPSSSSPPG
;
A
#
# COMPACT_ATOMS: atom_id res chain seq x y z
N MET A 1 18.28 -0.73 15.62
CA MET A 1 16.87 -0.69 15.30
C MET A 1 16.64 -1.20 13.89
N THR A 2 15.72 -2.12 13.72
CA THR A 2 15.49 -2.77 12.43
C THR A 2 14.50 -1.95 11.61
N LYS A 3 14.85 -1.72 10.35
CA LYS A 3 13.91 -1.08 9.43
C LYS A 3 13.02 -2.14 8.79
N THR A 4 11.79 -1.77 8.52
CA THR A 4 10.86 -2.61 7.80
C THR A 4 10.63 -2.01 6.42
N PHE A 5 10.59 -2.87 5.41
CA PHE A 5 10.33 -2.48 4.04
C PHE A 5 9.01 -3.11 3.62
N TYR A 6 8.26 -2.40 2.79
CA TYR A 6 6.93 -2.85 2.39
C TYR A 6 6.83 -2.87 0.87
N VAL A 7 6.20 -3.92 0.37
CA VAL A 7 5.67 -3.94 -1.00
C VAL A 7 4.17 -3.77 -0.85
N TYR A 8 3.61 -2.85 -1.61
CA TYR A 8 2.19 -2.53 -1.46
C TYR A 8 1.51 -2.39 -2.81
N LEU A 9 0.20 -2.65 -2.81
CA LEU A 9 -0.63 -2.44 -3.98
C LEU A 9 -1.73 -1.46 -3.64
N MET A 10 -1.91 -0.48 -4.50
CA MET A 10 -2.95 0.53 -4.35
C MET A 10 -3.79 0.61 -5.61
N THR A 11 -5.02 1.00 -5.44
CA THR A 11 -5.97 1.11 -6.55
C THR A 11 -6.72 2.43 -6.47
N ASN A 12 -7.46 2.75 -7.54
CA ASN A 12 -8.38 3.86 -7.55
C ASN A 12 -9.78 3.38 -7.22
N ARG A 13 -10.70 4.32 -7.08
CA ARG A 13 -12.08 4.01 -6.67
C ARG A 13 -12.75 2.98 -7.58
N SER A 14 -12.50 3.06 -8.87
CA SER A 14 -13.10 2.17 -9.85
C SER A 14 -12.41 0.80 -9.95
N ARG A 15 -11.25 0.64 -9.28
CA ARG A 15 -10.43 -0.57 -9.33
C ARG A 15 -9.88 -0.87 -10.71
N VAL A 16 -9.89 0.11 -11.60
CA VAL A 16 -9.38 -0.07 -12.96
C VAL A 16 -7.86 -0.11 -12.95
N VAL A 17 -7.24 0.71 -12.10
CA VAL A 17 -5.79 0.84 -12.02
C VAL A 17 -5.29 0.15 -10.76
N LEU A 18 -4.22 -0.62 -10.91
CA LEU A 18 -3.56 -1.27 -9.77
C LEU A 18 -2.08 -0.94 -9.83
N TYR A 19 -1.60 -0.25 -8.82
CA TYR A 19 -0.23 0.21 -8.72
C TYR A 19 0.55 -0.63 -7.70
N THR A 20 1.76 -1.04 -8.06
CA THR A 20 2.65 -1.77 -7.16
C THR A 20 3.82 -0.87 -6.80
N GLY A 21 4.10 -0.74 -5.52
CA GLY A 21 5.20 0.10 -5.05
C GLY A 21 5.97 -0.54 -3.92
N ILE A 22 7.07 0.12 -3.55
CA ILE A 22 7.92 -0.31 -2.46
C ILE A 22 8.28 0.92 -1.62
N THR A 23 8.33 0.75 -0.30
CA THR A 23 8.67 1.87 0.59
C THR A 23 9.19 1.33 1.92
N ASN A 24 9.94 2.16 2.63
CA ASN A 24 10.30 1.88 4.01
C ASN A 24 9.39 2.62 5.00
N SER A 25 8.36 3.29 4.50
CA SER A 25 7.42 4.03 5.34
C SER A 25 6.04 3.95 4.70
N LEU A 26 5.31 2.87 5.01
CA LEU A 26 4.02 2.61 4.36
C LEU A 26 3.00 3.69 4.65
N VAL A 27 2.89 4.11 5.91
CA VAL A 27 1.92 5.14 6.31
C VAL A 27 2.17 6.44 5.56
N ARG A 28 3.42 6.88 5.54
CA ARG A 28 3.78 8.12 4.85
C ARG A 28 3.49 8.02 3.36
N ARG A 29 3.88 6.91 2.74
CA ARG A 29 3.71 6.75 1.31
C ARG A 29 2.24 6.71 0.90
N VAL A 30 1.41 6.00 1.67
CA VAL A 30 -0.03 5.95 1.41
C VAL A 30 -0.63 7.35 1.58
N TRP A 31 -0.23 8.07 2.62
CA TRP A 31 -0.67 9.43 2.82
C TRP A 31 -0.31 10.33 1.64
N GLU A 32 0.92 10.19 1.13
CA GLU A 32 1.37 10.96 -0.04
C GLU A 32 0.53 10.66 -1.28
N HIS A 33 0.21 9.38 -1.51
CA HIS A 33 -0.66 9.01 -2.62
C HIS A 33 -2.04 9.65 -2.48
N GLN A 34 -2.59 9.62 -1.27
CA GLN A 34 -3.94 10.15 -1.02
C GLN A 34 -4.01 11.66 -1.19
N ASN A 35 -2.93 12.34 -0.92
CA ASN A 35 -2.88 13.80 -1.02
C ASN A 35 -2.35 14.30 -2.35
N GLY A 36 -2.07 13.39 -3.27
CA GLY A 36 -1.60 13.77 -4.60
C GLY A 36 -0.18 14.32 -4.61
N ASP A 37 0.61 14.01 -3.60
CA ASP A 37 1.98 14.49 -3.50
C ASP A 37 2.96 13.71 -4.36
N ILE A 38 2.54 12.54 -4.85
CA ILE A 38 3.35 11.72 -5.74
C ILE A 38 2.93 12.02 -7.17
N GLU A 39 3.89 12.55 -7.94
CA GLU A 39 3.63 12.95 -9.32
C GLU A 39 3.46 11.74 -10.23
N GLY A 40 2.87 11.97 -11.40
CA GLY A 40 2.80 11.00 -12.46
C GLY A 40 1.57 10.11 -12.40
N PHE A 41 1.79 8.82 -12.65
CA PHE A 41 0.71 7.85 -12.85
C PHE A 41 -0.31 7.83 -11.72
N THR A 42 0.18 7.74 -10.48
CA THR A 42 -0.73 7.57 -9.33
C THR A 42 -1.57 8.82 -9.08
N LYS A 43 -0.99 9.98 -9.32
CA LYS A 43 -1.73 11.24 -9.19
C LYS A 43 -2.77 11.36 -10.29
N LYS A 44 -2.39 11.05 -11.52
CA LYS A 44 -3.27 11.17 -12.67
C LYS A 44 -4.51 10.31 -12.54
N TYR A 45 -4.35 9.08 -12.05
CA TYR A 45 -5.44 8.11 -11.95
C TYR A 45 -6.06 8.05 -10.56
N ARG A 46 -5.65 8.93 -9.65
CA ARG A 46 -6.18 9.01 -8.28
C ARG A 46 -6.08 7.67 -7.55
N VAL A 47 -4.88 7.11 -7.56
CA VAL A 47 -4.59 5.86 -6.89
C VAL A 47 -4.42 6.16 -5.40
N ASN A 48 -5.50 6.01 -4.64
CA ASN A 48 -5.56 6.49 -3.27
C ASN A 48 -6.09 5.45 -2.28
N ARG A 49 -6.32 4.20 -2.70
CA ARG A 49 -6.81 3.14 -1.82
C ARG A 49 -5.76 2.07 -1.68
N LEU A 50 -5.40 1.74 -0.45
CA LEU A 50 -4.46 0.66 -0.15
C LEU A 50 -5.25 -0.64 -0.06
N VAL A 51 -4.90 -1.63 -0.90
CA VAL A 51 -5.64 -2.89 -0.91
C VAL A 51 -4.81 -4.09 -0.51
N TYR A 52 -3.47 -3.95 -0.45
CA TYR A 52 -2.60 -5.07 -0.08
C TYR A 52 -1.23 -4.55 0.31
N TYR A 53 -0.56 -5.23 1.24
CA TYR A 53 0.86 -4.98 1.51
C TYR A 53 1.51 -6.20 2.15
N GLU A 54 2.82 -6.28 1.98
CA GLU A 54 3.70 -7.27 2.60
C GLU A 54 4.86 -6.54 3.24
N ASN A 55 5.38 -7.06 4.33
CA ASN A 55 6.54 -6.47 4.98
C ASN A 55 7.75 -7.39 4.92
N PHE A 56 8.93 -6.77 4.90
CA PHE A 56 10.22 -7.45 4.77
C PHE A 56 11.24 -6.78 5.68
N ASP A 57 12.14 -7.58 6.23
CA ASP A 57 13.27 -7.06 7.01
C ASP A 57 14.45 -6.69 6.12
N ASP A 58 14.57 -7.33 4.96
CA ASP A 58 15.70 -7.14 4.05
C ASP A 58 15.21 -6.40 2.81
N PRO A 59 15.82 -5.23 2.49
CA PRO A 59 15.39 -4.47 1.32
C PRO A 59 15.57 -5.22 0.00
N ARG A 60 16.54 -6.13 -0.06
CA ARG A 60 16.76 -6.92 -1.29
C ARG A 60 15.58 -7.84 -1.56
N ASN A 61 15.02 -8.44 -0.52
CA ASN A 61 13.84 -9.29 -0.66
C ASN A 61 12.63 -8.47 -1.07
N ALA A 62 12.48 -7.30 -0.51
CA ALA A 62 11.39 -6.39 -0.88
C ALA A 62 11.49 -5.97 -2.35
N ILE A 63 12.68 -5.60 -2.79
CA ILE A 63 12.92 -5.20 -4.18
C ILE A 63 12.61 -6.34 -5.13
N SER A 64 13.08 -7.55 -4.81
CA SER A 64 12.80 -8.74 -5.63
C SER A 64 11.31 -9.00 -5.74
N ARG A 65 10.59 -8.89 -4.62
CA ARG A 65 9.15 -9.12 -4.59
C ARG A 65 8.39 -8.09 -5.41
N GLU A 66 8.77 -6.83 -5.28
CA GLU A 66 8.13 -5.77 -6.03
C GLU A 66 8.29 -5.98 -7.54
N LYS A 67 9.50 -6.33 -7.97
CA LYS A 67 9.76 -6.62 -9.39
C LYS A 67 8.96 -7.83 -9.85
N GLU A 68 8.89 -8.86 -9.03
CA GLU A 68 8.13 -10.07 -9.35
C GLU A 68 6.67 -9.72 -9.59
N ILE A 69 6.05 -9.01 -8.66
CA ILE A 69 4.64 -8.66 -8.77
C ILE A 69 4.39 -7.75 -9.96
N LYS A 70 5.28 -6.79 -10.20
CA LYS A 70 5.13 -5.90 -11.35
C LYS A 70 5.11 -6.65 -12.68
N GLY A 71 5.80 -7.78 -12.75
CA GLY A 71 5.84 -8.60 -13.95
C GLY A 71 4.60 -9.48 -14.15
N TRP A 72 3.74 -9.57 -13.16
CA TRP A 72 2.55 -10.44 -13.25
C TRP A 72 1.45 -9.81 -14.09
N ARG A 73 0.61 -10.68 -14.64
CA ARG A 73 -0.63 -10.26 -15.29
C ARG A 73 -1.61 -9.77 -14.23
N ARG A 74 -2.55 -8.94 -14.66
CA ARG A 74 -3.53 -8.33 -13.77
C ARG A 74 -4.30 -9.36 -12.93
N GLY A 75 -4.71 -10.46 -13.54
CA GLY A 75 -5.46 -11.51 -12.82
C GLY A 75 -4.69 -12.09 -11.65
N LYS A 76 -3.38 -12.29 -11.83
CA LYS A 76 -2.55 -12.81 -10.75
C LYS A 76 -2.38 -11.79 -9.63
N LYS A 77 -2.25 -10.51 -9.98
CA LYS A 77 -2.21 -9.44 -9.00
C LYS A 77 -3.52 -9.36 -8.21
N ASN A 78 -4.65 -9.48 -8.91
CA ASN A 78 -5.95 -9.48 -8.25
C ASN A 78 -6.07 -10.64 -7.28
N ALA A 79 -5.62 -11.82 -7.69
CA ALA A 79 -5.65 -13.00 -6.82
C ALA A 79 -4.82 -12.78 -5.56
N LEU A 80 -3.66 -12.15 -5.69
CA LEU A 80 -2.82 -11.82 -4.54
C LEU A 80 -3.55 -10.89 -3.56
N VAL A 81 -4.16 -9.82 -4.07
CA VAL A 81 -4.93 -8.90 -3.24
C VAL A 81 -6.00 -9.68 -2.48
N GLU A 82 -6.70 -10.56 -3.16
CA GLU A 82 -7.86 -11.27 -2.60
C GLU A 82 -7.48 -12.34 -1.59
N THR A 83 -6.22 -12.77 -1.54
CA THR A 83 -5.78 -13.67 -0.46
C THR A 83 -5.89 -13.00 0.91
N LEU A 84 -5.71 -11.69 0.96
CA LEU A 84 -5.75 -10.92 2.19
C LEU A 84 -7.00 -10.07 2.30
N ASN A 85 -7.50 -9.60 1.18
CA ASN A 85 -8.52 -8.57 1.12
C ASN A 85 -9.53 -8.88 0.01
N PRO A 86 -10.38 -9.90 0.21
CA PRO A 86 -11.29 -10.35 -0.85
C PRO A 86 -12.29 -9.31 -1.32
N LYS A 87 -12.58 -8.31 -0.49
CA LYS A 87 -13.54 -7.27 -0.85
C LYS A 87 -12.89 -6.00 -1.36
N TRP A 88 -11.57 -5.97 -1.46
CA TRP A 88 -10.84 -4.79 -1.91
C TRP A 88 -11.13 -3.55 -1.06
N THR A 89 -11.31 -3.76 0.23
CA THR A 89 -11.52 -2.68 1.18
C THR A 89 -10.28 -1.81 1.27
N ASP A 90 -10.46 -0.51 1.39
CA ASP A 90 -9.32 0.38 1.62
C ASP A 90 -8.77 0.13 3.01
N LEU A 91 -7.53 -0.33 3.09
CA LEU A 91 -6.86 -0.67 4.34
C LEU A 91 -6.24 0.53 5.05
N SER A 92 -6.21 1.69 4.39
CA SER A 92 -5.51 2.85 4.94
C SER A 92 -6.10 3.37 6.25
N PRO A 93 -7.42 3.37 6.47
CA PRO A 93 -7.93 3.81 7.77
C PRO A 93 -7.39 2.98 8.94
N MET A 94 -7.31 1.67 8.78
CA MET A 94 -6.74 0.79 9.81
C MET A 94 -5.26 1.06 10.03
N LEU A 95 -4.55 1.30 8.93
CA LEU A 95 -3.12 1.58 8.99
C LEU A 95 -2.86 2.87 9.77
N PHE A 96 -3.59 3.93 9.48
CA PHE A 96 -3.44 5.21 10.16
C PHE A 96 -3.82 5.11 11.63
N GLN A 97 -4.86 4.37 11.94
CA GLN A 97 -5.29 4.14 13.32
C GLN A 97 -4.20 3.43 14.12
N GLY A 98 -3.62 2.39 13.54
CA GLY A 98 -2.54 1.65 14.18
C GLY A 98 -1.34 2.52 14.47
N MET A 99 -1.03 3.43 13.58
CA MET A 99 0.12 4.32 13.73
C MET A 99 -0.08 5.39 14.81
N ARG A 100 -1.32 5.77 15.05
CA ARG A 100 -1.59 6.72 16.12
C ARG A 100 -1.29 6.11 17.47
N GLY A 101 -1.52 4.81 17.60
CA GLY A 101 -1.33 4.13 18.85
C GLY A 101 -2.35 4.55 19.90
N PRO A 102 -2.32 3.89 21.04
CA PRO A 102 -3.27 4.20 22.11
C PRO A 102 -3.08 5.57 22.73
N SER A 103 -1.88 6.11 22.66
CA SER A 103 -1.58 7.39 23.28
C SER A 103 -2.24 8.55 22.59
N SER A 104 -2.65 8.38 21.40
CA SER A 104 -3.29 9.46 20.72
C SER A 104 -4.75 9.53 20.99
N SER A 105 -5.09 9.04 21.63
CA SER A 105 -6.25 9.06 21.86
C SER A 105 -7.06 9.87 22.18
N SER A 106 -6.35 9.87 21.97
CA SER A 106 -6.75 10.13 21.99
C SER A 106 -7.24 10.37 21.60
N PRO A 107 -7.51 10.69 21.72
CA PRO A 107 -8.03 10.76 21.30
C PRO A 107 -8.27 10.87 20.67
N PRO A 108 -8.22 10.94 20.48
CA PRO A 108 -8.49 10.93 19.80
C PRO A 108 -8.74 10.80 19.25
N GLY A 109 -8.66 10.77 19.28
CA GLY A 109 -9.04 10.54 19.04
C GLY A 109 -9.04 10.51 18.41
#